data_1c4e0e7359708cb3439f8ad95d223fb6
#
_entry.id   1c4e0e7359708cb3439f8ad95d223fb6
#
_cell.length_a   1.000
_cell.length_b   1.000
_cell.length_c   1.000
_cell.angle_alpha   90.00
_cell.angle_beta   90.00
_cell.angle_gamma   90.00
#
_symmetry.space_group_name_H-M   'P 1'
#
loop_
_entity.id
_entity.type
_entity.pdbx_description
1 polymer ?
#
loop_
_entity_poly.entity_id
_entity_poly.type
_entity_poly.pdbx_seq_one_letter_code
_entity_poly.pdbx_strand_id
1 'polypeptide(L)'
;MRAFSFRLEPILLLREGARKNALASYARSIIASKELEKKLDSLKKSLGDLQKDISKQRQKVFSPSTDVPNQAAIVNLKKKIDSTNHSIEEAKANENKLRLKFLDADNALKSVSRLKEKQESAHIEEQTSREELALEDVINSRFNFNSNIR
;
A
#
# COMPACT_ATOMS: atom_id res chain seq x y z
N MET A 1 41.11 -0.31 -0.89
CA MET A 1 39.70 -0.19 -0.39
C MET A 1 38.89 -1.42 -0.81
N ARG A 2 38.33 -2.11 0.14
CA ARG A 2 37.36 -3.14 -0.18
C ARG A 2 35.97 -2.51 -0.31
N ALA A 3 35.28 -2.78 -1.39
CA ALA A 3 33.92 -2.36 -1.58
C ALA A 3 33.01 -3.06 -0.55
N PHE A 4 32.00 -2.35 -0.06
CA PHE A 4 30.98 -2.95 0.82
C PHE A 4 30.15 -3.96 0.04
N SER A 5 29.95 -5.13 0.62
CA SER A 5 29.10 -6.18 0.10
C SER A 5 28.12 -6.63 1.19
N PHE A 6 26.84 -6.61 0.88
CA PHE A 6 25.80 -7.03 1.80
C PHE A 6 25.42 -8.49 1.53
N ARG A 7 25.70 -9.35 2.52
CA ARG A 7 25.45 -10.81 2.39
C ARG A 7 23.98 -11.13 2.12
N LEU A 8 23.06 -10.34 2.67
CA LEU A 8 21.63 -10.56 2.55
C LEU A 8 20.99 -9.78 1.40
N GLU A 9 21.79 -9.27 0.44
CA GLU A 9 21.25 -8.56 -0.73
C GLU A 9 20.17 -9.34 -1.50
N PRO A 10 20.32 -10.67 -1.73
CA PRO A 10 19.25 -11.44 -2.36
C PRO A 10 17.94 -11.43 -1.56
N ILE A 11 18.03 -11.44 -0.24
CA ILE A 11 16.85 -11.37 0.64
C ILE A 11 16.23 -9.97 0.57
N LEU A 12 17.04 -8.92 0.53
CA LEU A 12 16.57 -7.55 0.36
C LEU A 12 15.75 -7.40 -0.94
N LEU A 13 16.30 -7.90 -2.05
CA LEU A 13 15.63 -7.87 -3.36
C LEU A 13 14.32 -8.66 -3.34
N LEU A 14 14.31 -9.83 -2.68
CA LEU A 14 13.12 -10.64 -2.53
C LEU A 14 12.04 -9.89 -1.76
N ARG A 15 12.41 -9.22 -0.67
CA ARG A 15 11.46 -8.45 0.16
C ARG A 15 10.97 -7.18 -0.52
N GLU A 16 11.79 -6.53 -1.34
CA GLU A 16 11.37 -5.44 -2.21
C GLU A 16 10.29 -5.88 -3.19
N GLY A 17 10.49 -7.03 -3.83
CA GLY A 17 9.53 -7.64 -4.74
C GLY A 17 8.21 -8.01 -4.03
N ALA A 18 8.29 -8.60 -2.84
CA ALA A 18 7.13 -8.95 -2.02
C ALA A 18 6.33 -7.71 -1.61
N ARG A 19 7.01 -6.64 -1.20
CA ARG A 19 6.37 -5.35 -0.87
C ARG A 19 5.66 -4.76 -2.07
N LYS A 20 6.33 -4.74 -3.23
CA LYS A 20 5.76 -4.23 -4.48
C LYS A 20 4.49 -4.98 -4.88
N ASN A 21 4.51 -6.31 -4.79
CA ASN A 21 3.37 -7.15 -5.11
C ASN A 21 2.21 -6.94 -4.12
N ALA A 22 2.52 -6.84 -2.83
CA ALA A 22 1.52 -6.57 -1.79
C ALA A 22 0.88 -5.20 -1.97
N LEU A 23 1.68 -4.17 -2.32
CA LEU A 23 1.17 -2.83 -2.61
C LEU A 23 0.25 -2.82 -3.84
N ALA A 24 0.62 -3.52 -4.90
CA ALA A 24 -0.20 -3.63 -6.12
C ALA A 24 -1.53 -4.32 -5.83
N SER A 25 -1.54 -5.39 -5.04
CA SER A 25 -2.77 -6.09 -4.62
C SER A 25 -3.66 -5.20 -3.77
N TYR A 26 -3.08 -4.48 -2.81
CA TYR A 26 -3.80 -3.54 -1.97
C TYR A 26 -4.41 -2.40 -2.79
N ALA A 27 -3.65 -1.81 -3.71
CA ALA A 27 -4.14 -0.75 -4.61
C ALA A 27 -5.32 -1.21 -5.47
N ARG A 28 -5.26 -2.43 -6.02
CA ARG A 28 -6.37 -3.03 -6.76
C ARG A 28 -7.62 -3.20 -5.90
N SER A 29 -7.46 -3.59 -4.65
CA SER A 29 -8.59 -3.75 -3.72
C SER A 29 -9.26 -2.41 -3.40
N ILE A 30 -8.50 -1.33 -3.28
CA ILE A 30 -9.03 0.03 -3.09
C ILE A 30 -9.87 0.45 -4.30
N ILE A 31 -9.37 0.21 -5.51
CA ILE A 31 -10.07 0.53 -6.76
C ILE A 31 -11.38 -0.25 -6.83
N ALA A 32 -11.35 -1.56 -6.52
CA ALA A 32 -12.55 -2.40 -6.51
C ALA A 32 -13.60 -1.90 -5.51
N SER A 33 -13.19 -1.51 -4.30
CA SER A 33 -14.09 -0.92 -3.31
C SER A 33 -14.72 0.38 -3.80
N LYS A 34 -13.94 1.26 -4.41
CA LYS A 34 -14.44 2.54 -4.96
C LYS A 34 -15.42 2.35 -6.11
N GLU A 35 -15.19 1.38 -6.98
CA GLU A 35 -16.11 1.04 -8.06
C GLU A 35 -17.45 0.55 -7.52
N LEU A 36 -17.43 -0.28 -6.47
CA LEU A 36 -18.65 -0.73 -5.81
C LEU A 36 -19.40 0.42 -5.11
N GLU A 37 -18.70 1.34 -4.49
CA GLU A 37 -19.29 2.54 -3.89
C GLU A 37 -19.96 3.43 -4.94
N LYS A 38 -19.32 3.62 -6.10
CA LYS A 38 -19.92 4.35 -7.23
C LYS A 38 -21.17 3.65 -7.77
N LYS A 39 -21.14 2.33 -7.86
CA LYS A 39 -22.29 1.54 -8.25
C LYS A 39 -23.45 1.69 -7.28
N LEU A 40 -23.15 1.68 -5.99
CA LEU A 40 -24.14 1.91 -4.93
C LEU A 40 -24.77 3.30 -5.05
N ASP A 41 -23.98 4.34 -5.23
CA ASP A 41 -24.47 5.71 -5.40
C ASP A 41 -25.36 5.83 -6.64
N SER A 42 -24.98 5.20 -7.73
CA SER A 42 -25.78 5.14 -8.96
C SER A 42 -27.12 4.45 -8.73
N LEU A 43 -27.12 3.32 -8.01
CA LEU A 43 -28.35 2.59 -7.68
C LEU A 43 -29.27 3.39 -6.76
N LYS A 44 -28.72 4.06 -5.76
CA LYS A 44 -29.48 4.94 -4.86
C LYS A 44 -30.09 6.12 -5.61
N LYS A 45 -29.35 6.72 -6.54
CA LYS A 45 -29.84 7.79 -7.39
C LYS A 45 -30.99 7.31 -8.27
N SER A 46 -30.84 6.15 -8.90
CA SER A 46 -31.88 5.53 -9.73
C SER A 46 -33.15 5.25 -8.92
N LEU A 47 -33.02 4.77 -7.68
CA LEU A 47 -34.13 4.54 -6.77
C LEU A 47 -34.85 5.85 -6.43
N GLY A 48 -34.08 6.89 -6.09
CA GLY A 48 -34.65 8.22 -5.79
C GLY A 48 -35.39 8.82 -6.98
N ASP A 49 -34.82 8.71 -8.18
CA ASP A 49 -35.45 9.20 -9.41
C ASP A 49 -36.75 8.43 -9.73
N LEU A 50 -36.73 7.12 -9.56
CA LEU A 50 -37.91 6.28 -9.76
C LEU A 50 -39.01 6.62 -8.75
N GLN A 51 -38.68 6.82 -7.50
CA GLN A 51 -39.63 7.22 -6.46
C GLN A 51 -40.26 8.58 -6.76
N LYS A 52 -39.47 9.56 -7.24
CA LYS A 52 -39.98 10.86 -7.67
C LYS A 52 -40.92 10.74 -8.86
N ASP A 53 -40.59 9.94 -9.87
CA ASP A 53 -41.41 9.72 -11.04
C ASP A 53 -42.74 9.07 -10.69
N ILE A 54 -42.71 8.07 -9.81
CA ILE A 54 -43.93 7.41 -9.29
C ILE A 54 -44.79 8.40 -8.52
N SER A 55 -44.21 9.23 -7.68
CA SER A 55 -44.93 10.26 -6.93
C SER A 55 -45.63 11.24 -7.88
N LYS A 56 -44.96 11.68 -8.94
CA LYS A 56 -45.54 12.55 -9.98
C LYS A 56 -46.69 11.88 -10.72
N GLN A 57 -46.53 10.61 -11.10
CA GLN A 57 -47.59 9.85 -11.78
C GLN A 57 -48.83 9.66 -10.89
N ARG A 58 -48.66 9.40 -9.61
CA ARG A 58 -49.77 9.25 -8.66
C ARG A 58 -50.53 10.55 -8.44
N GLN A 59 -49.90 11.71 -8.57
CA GLN A 59 -50.55 13.02 -8.52
C GLN A 59 -51.43 13.30 -9.76
N LYS A 60 -51.08 12.73 -10.92
CA LYS A 60 -51.82 12.98 -12.18
C LYS A 60 -52.94 11.96 -12.41
N VAL A 61 -52.62 10.68 -12.44
CA VAL A 61 -53.58 9.59 -12.63
C VAL A 61 -53.07 8.35 -11.88
N PHE A 62 -53.85 7.88 -10.90
CA PHE A 62 -53.55 6.62 -10.24
C PHE A 62 -54.24 5.47 -10.98
N SER A 63 -53.46 4.51 -11.45
CA SER A 63 -53.93 3.26 -12.04
C SER A 63 -53.24 2.08 -11.35
N PRO A 64 -54.01 1.14 -10.72
CA PRO A 64 -53.40 -0.03 -10.05
C PRO A 64 -52.54 -0.88 -11.01
N SER A 65 -52.91 -0.92 -12.31
CA SER A 65 -52.18 -1.70 -13.32
C SER A 65 -50.80 -1.14 -13.66
N THR A 66 -50.55 0.16 -13.47
CA THR A 66 -49.25 0.82 -13.65
C THR A 66 -48.44 0.86 -12.34
N ASP A 67 -49.08 0.77 -11.22
CA ASP A 67 -48.45 0.81 -9.90
C ASP A 67 -47.71 -0.50 -9.58
N VAL A 68 -48.24 -1.66 -9.99
CA VAL A 68 -47.65 -2.97 -9.73
C VAL A 68 -46.25 -3.12 -10.35
N PRO A 69 -46.02 -2.79 -11.64
CA PRO A 69 -44.67 -2.80 -12.22
C PRO A 69 -43.71 -1.82 -11.52
N ASN A 70 -44.19 -0.66 -11.11
CA ASN A 70 -43.41 0.34 -10.37
C ASN A 70 -42.95 -0.20 -9.01
N GLN A 71 -43.82 -0.85 -8.28
CA GLN A 71 -43.49 -1.49 -7.00
C GLN A 71 -42.46 -2.62 -7.19
N ALA A 72 -42.62 -3.43 -8.23
CA ALA A 72 -41.66 -4.48 -8.56
C ALA A 72 -40.27 -3.90 -8.89
N ALA A 73 -40.21 -2.78 -9.63
CA ALA A 73 -38.97 -2.08 -9.96
C ALA A 73 -38.27 -1.55 -8.69
N ILE A 74 -39.03 -0.97 -7.75
CA ILE A 74 -38.51 -0.50 -6.45
C ILE A 74 -37.92 -1.67 -5.66
N VAL A 75 -38.64 -2.78 -5.55
CA VAL A 75 -38.18 -3.99 -4.84
C VAL A 75 -36.89 -4.51 -5.47
N ASN A 76 -36.80 -4.57 -6.78
CA ASN A 76 -35.61 -5.02 -7.48
C ASN A 76 -34.40 -4.08 -7.22
N LEU A 77 -34.61 -2.76 -7.26
CA LEU A 77 -33.55 -1.80 -6.96
C LEU A 77 -33.07 -1.92 -5.51
N LYS A 78 -34.00 -2.07 -4.57
CA LYS A 78 -33.66 -2.29 -3.15
C LYS A 78 -32.84 -3.56 -2.95
N LYS A 79 -33.20 -4.66 -3.61
CA LYS A 79 -32.42 -5.91 -3.59
C LYS A 79 -31.02 -5.72 -4.15
N LYS A 80 -30.88 -4.99 -5.25
CA LYS A 80 -29.56 -4.67 -5.83
C LYS A 80 -28.72 -3.82 -4.90
N ILE A 81 -29.34 -2.84 -4.22
CA ILE A 81 -28.68 -2.00 -3.21
C ILE A 81 -28.18 -2.85 -2.05
N ASP A 82 -29.00 -3.74 -1.50
CA ASP A 82 -28.62 -4.63 -0.40
C ASP A 82 -27.50 -5.58 -0.81
N SER A 83 -27.60 -6.16 -1.99
CA SER A 83 -26.55 -7.02 -2.55
C SER A 83 -25.22 -6.26 -2.75
N THR A 84 -25.30 -5.02 -3.24
CA THR A 84 -24.11 -4.17 -3.43
C THR A 84 -23.50 -3.76 -2.09
N ASN A 85 -24.32 -3.44 -1.08
CA ASN A 85 -23.83 -3.16 0.28
C ASN A 85 -23.08 -4.36 0.86
N HIS A 86 -23.59 -5.57 0.66
CA HIS A 86 -22.93 -6.79 1.11
C HIS A 86 -21.57 -6.97 0.38
N SER A 87 -21.56 -6.74 -0.92
CA SER A 87 -20.31 -6.79 -1.72
C SER A 87 -19.28 -5.74 -1.25
N ILE A 88 -19.74 -4.56 -0.86
CA ILE A 88 -18.86 -3.49 -0.29
C ILE A 88 -18.28 -3.93 1.04
N GLU A 89 -19.06 -4.54 1.92
CA GLU A 89 -18.55 -5.07 3.19
C GLU A 89 -17.47 -6.11 2.97
N GLU A 90 -17.69 -7.05 2.06
CA GLU A 90 -16.69 -8.06 1.67
C GLU A 90 -15.45 -7.43 1.06
N ALA A 91 -15.62 -6.46 0.17
CA ALA A 91 -14.51 -5.76 -0.47
C ALA A 91 -13.66 -4.97 0.53
N LYS A 92 -14.30 -4.33 1.52
CA LYS A 92 -13.60 -3.61 2.59
C LYS A 92 -12.87 -4.54 3.54
N ALA A 93 -13.45 -5.69 3.85
CA ALA A 93 -12.76 -6.72 4.64
C ALA A 93 -11.51 -7.24 3.92
N ASN A 94 -11.63 -7.49 2.61
CA ASN A 94 -10.49 -7.89 1.77
C ASN A 94 -9.43 -6.79 1.67
N GLU A 95 -9.85 -5.54 1.50
CA GLU A 95 -8.96 -4.36 1.49
C GLU A 95 -8.16 -4.27 2.79
N ASN A 96 -8.80 -4.43 3.94
CA ASN A 96 -8.12 -4.41 5.22
C ASN A 96 -7.12 -5.56 5.37
N LYS A 97 -7.48 -6.76 4.92
CA LYS A 97 -6.60 -7.94 4.91
C LYS A 97 -5.35 -7.68 4.05
N LEU A 98 -5.54 -7.11 2.86
CA LEU A 98 -4.42 -6.80 1.95
C LEU A 98 -3.57 -5.64 2.47
N ARG A 99 -4.18 -4.68 3.16
CA ARG A 99 -3.46 -3.60 3.86
C ARG A 99 -2.51 -4.16 4.92
N LEU A 100 -2.98 -5.10 5.73
CA LEU A 100 -2.16 -5.76 6.75
C LEU A 100 -1.01 -6.55 6.13
N LYS A 101 -1.27 -7.26 5.03
CA LYS A 101 -0.21 -7.97 4.28
C LYS A 101 0.85 -7.02 3.73
N PHE A 102 0.42 -5.87 3.22
CA PHE A 102 1.35 -4.82 2.78
C PHE A 102 2.19 -4.28 3.92
N LEU A 103 1.59 -3.98 5.08
CA LEU A 103 2.31 -3.51 6.26
C LEU A 103 3.34 -4.54 6.74
N ASP A 104 3.01 -5.81 6.73
CA ASP A 104 3.94 -6.89 7.09
C ASP A 104 5.12 -6.95 6.11
N ALA A 105 4.84 -6.88 4.81
CA ALA A 105 5.88 -6.87 3.78
C ALA A 105 6.78 -5.61 3.87
N ASP A 106 6.19 -4.46 4.15
CA ASP A 106 6.91 -3.20 4.34
C ASP A 106 7.82 -3.26 5.57
N ASN A 107 7.32 -3.77 6.68
CA ASN A 107 8.12 -3.95 7.91
C ASN A 107 9.26 -4.96 7.69
N ALA A 108 9.00 -6.05 6.99
CA ALA A 108 10.02 -7.03 6.65
C ALA A 108 11.13 -6.43 5.78
N LEU A 109 10.78 -5.60 4.81
CA LEU A 109 11.75 -4.86 3.99
C LEU A 109 12.55 -3.86 4.82
N LYS A 110 11.88 -3.06 5.65
CA LYS A 110 12.52 -2.06 6.52
C LYS A 110 13.55 -2.68 7.46
N SER A 111 13.25 -3.85 8.01
CA SER A 111 14.17 -4.57 8.90
C SER A 111 15.49 -4.91 8.21
N VAL A 112 15.43 -5.43 6.98
CA VAL A 112 16.64 -5.77 6.21
C VAL A 112 17.35 -4.53 5.71
N SER A 113 16.61 -3.51 5.27
CA SER A 113 17.18 -2.21 4.87
C SER A 113 17.96 -1.56 6.00
N ARG A 114 17.42 -1.54 7.21
CA ARG A 114 18.09 -0.99 8.40
C ARG A 114 19.36 -1.77 8.75
N LEU A 115 19.30 -3.10 8.61
CA LEU A 115 20.47 -3.94 8.82
C LEU A 115 21.55 -3.62 7.79
N LYS A 116 21.19 -3.46 6.53
CA LYS A 116 22.12 -3.06 5.47
C LYS A 116 22.78 -1.71 5.77
N GLU A 117 21.97 -0.70 6.11
CA GLU A 117 22.46 0.64 6.46
C GLU A 117 23.44 0.60 7.64
N LYS A 118 23.09 -0.17 8.67
CA LYS A 118 23.93 -0.35 9.86
C LYS A 118 25.26 -0.99 9.53
N GLN A 119 25.25 -2.04 8.72
CA GLN A 119 26.48 -2.73 8.29
C GLN A 119 27.33 -1.87 7.36
N GLU A 120 26.70 -1.11 6.48
CA GLU A 120 27.38 -0.17 5.61
C GLU A 120 28.06 0.94 6.39
N SER A 121 27.38 1.53 7.37
CA SER A 121 27.96 2.53 8.27
C SER A 121 29.14 1.98 9.07
N ALA A 122 29.01 0.77 9.62
CA ALA A 122 30.10 0.10 10.32
C ALA A 122 31.30 -0.17 9.41
N HIS A 123 31.06 -0.54 8.17
CA HIS A 123 32.12 -0.75 7.18
C HIS A 123 32.86 0.57 6.87
N ILE A 124 32.14 1.66 6.67
CA ILE A 124 32.71 2.99 6.43
C ILE A 124 33.54 3.45 7.64
N GLU A 125 33.04 3.30 8.84
CA GLU A 125 33.77 3.64 10.09
C GLU A 125 35.05 2.82 10.21
N GLU A 126 35.01 1.53 9.93
CA GLU A 126 36.19 0.66 9.96
C GLU A 126 37.22 1.07 8.90
N GLN A 127 36.81 1.40 7.69
CA GLN A 127 37.68 1.88 6.63
C GLN A 127 38.35 3.21 7.02
N THR A 128 37.56 4.14 7.54
CA THR A 128 38.06 5.44 8.02
C THR A 128 39.08 5.27 9.14
N SER A 129 38.82 4.43 10.13
CA SER A 129 39.75 4.13 11.21
C SER A 129 41.06 3.53 10.71
N ARG A 130 40.98 2.61 9.75
CA ARG A 130 42.18 2.01 9.15
C ARG A 130 43.00 3.04 8.38
N GLU A 131 42.38 3.93 7.65
CA GLU A 131 43.03 5.00 6.91
C GLU A 131 43.71 6.00 7.87
N GLU A 132 43.04 6.37 8.96
CA GLU A 132 43.59 7.22 10.00
C GLU A 132 44.80 6.60 10.67
N LEU A 133 44.75 5.31 11.06
CA LEU A 133 45.88 4.59 11.62
C LEU A 133 47.05 4.51 10.69
N ALA A 134 46.79 4.21 9.40
CA ALA A 134 47.85 4.17 8.39
C ALA A 134 48.51 5.54 8.20
N LEU A 135 47.72 6.62 8.25
CA LEU A 135 48.23 7.99 8.16
C LEU A 135 49.08 8.34 9.39
N GLU A 136 48.66 7.99 10.58
CA GLU A 136 49.38 8.18 11.85
C GLU A 136 50.71 7.43 11.80
N ASP A 137 50.74 6.19 11.30
CA ASP A 137 51.97 5.40 11.15
C ASP A 137 52.97 6.07 10.20
N VAL A 138 52.47 6.62 9.10
CA VAL A 138 53.33 7.36 8.13
C VAL A 138 53.89 8.63 8.80
N ILE A 139 53.06 9.38 9.50
CA ILE A 139 53.49 10.59 10.23
C ILE A 139 54.56 10.25 11.28
N ASN A 140 54.31 9.24 12.07
CA ASN A 140 55.26 8.77 13.11
C ASN A 140 56.57 8.28 12.50
N SER A 141 56.53 7.56 11.40
CA SER A 141 57.76 7.11 10.69
C SER A 141 58.56 8.28 10.17
N ARG A 142 57.95 9.29 9.62
CA ARG A 142 58.64 10.51 9.13
C ARG A 142 59.22 11.30 10.30
N PHE A 143 58.49 11.42 11.40
CA PHE A 143 58.97 12.11 12.62
C PHE A 143 60.20 11.40 13.22
N ASN A 144 60.14 10.10 13.35
CA ASN A 144 61.27 9.30 13.85
C ASN A 144 62.50 9.38 12.92
N PHE A 145 62.29 9.36 11.61
CA PHE A 145 63.36 9.53 10.65
C PHE A 145 64.04 10.89 10.77
N ASN A 146 63.27 11.96 10.87
CA ASN A 146 63.82 13.31 11.04
C ASN A 146 64.53 13.53 12.39
N SER A 147 64.08 12.88 13.46
CA SER A 147 64.76 12.96 14.78
C SER A 147 66.07 12.17 14.82
N ASN A 148 66.22 11.13 14.00
CA ASN A 148 67.50 10.36 13.91
C ASN A 148 68.55 11.02 13.05
N ILE A 149 68.20 12.03 12.26
CA ILE A 149 69.16 12.79 11.45
C ILE A 149 69.83 13.93 12.21
N ARG A 150 69.29 14.29 13.37
CA ARG A 150 69.90 15.26 14.26
C ARG A 150 70.82 14.59 15.27
#